data_21cd0d051bbd7b8319fe505867ca370e
#
_entry.id   21cd0d051bbd7b8319fe505867ca370e
#
_cell.length_a   1.000
_cell.length_b   1.000
_cell.length_c   1.000
_cell.angle_alpha   90.00
_cell.angle_beta   90.00
_cell.angle_gamma   90.00
#
_symmetry.space_group_name_H-M   'P 1'
#
loop_
_entity.id
_entity.type
_entity.pdbx_description
1 polymer ?
#
loop_
_entity_poly.entity_id
_entity_poly.type
_entity_poly.pdbx_seq_one_letter_code
_entity_poly.pdbx_strand_id
1 'polypeptide(L)'
;AAIKKKNYDYDQVYTLGVSQEFLKNKVKLTSEYSTTNNQDDRLRARIDVRANDRYSIYTGYEFSELDTWSSNKFVVGNRYQLNDQVSLYTESQRLKERDSKANLQSYGMDYSYKGNHSLNLSYQEGAVKEGKEDYDRQAISVTSTYTKPLFRVMNKLEYRKDYGQTQDLDQYVTTNSIAYKTSPSFRIVGTFDYSITKDHRINQNVEKNAEYEIGWAYRPVTHNRFNWLGRYTYIENEGNLRAIDSATNEKTHIFATEGS
;
A
#
# COMPACT_ATOMS: atom_id res chain seq x y z
N ALA A 1 -11.36 -36.74 -20.55
CA ALA A 1 -10.75 -35.61 -19.85
C ALA A 1 -11.33 -34.31 -20.44
N ALA A 2 -12.20 -33.62 -19.67
CA ALA A 2 -12.78 -32.36 -20.08
C ALA A 2 -11.85 -31.23 -19.61
N ILE A 3 -11.23 -30.55 -20.56
CA ILE A 3 -10.46 -29.33 -20.28
C ILE A 3 -11.48 -28.21 -20.01
N LYS A 4 -11.68 -27.85 -18.75
CA LYS A 4 -12.40 -26.64 -18.38
C LYS A 4 -11.56 -25.44 -18.83
N LYS A 5 -11.99 -24.76 -19.89
CA LYS A 5 -11.47 -23.46 -20.28
C LYS A 5 -11.83 -22.46 -19.19
N LYS A 6 -10.91 -22.08 -18.32
CA LYS A 6 -11.08 -20.98 -17.41
C LYS A 6 -10.97 -19.69 -18.26
N ASN A 7 -12.09 -19.02 -18.48
CA ASN A 7 -12.06 -17.66 -19.02
C ASN A 7 -11.37 -16.80 -17.96
N TYR A 8 -10.19 -16.27 -18.29
CA TYR A 8 -9.58 -15.19 -17.55
C TYR A 8 -10.29 -13.92 -18.04
N ASP A 9 -11.24 -13.42 -17.26
CA ASP A 9 -11.72 -12.04 -17.42
C ASP A 9 -10.54 -11.12 -17.07
N TYR A 10 -10.02 -10.44 -18.06
CA TYR A 10 -9.05 -9.36 -17.83
C TYR A 10 -9.84 -8.15 -17.31
N ASP A 11 -9.59 -7.77 -16.06
CA ASP A 11 -10.14 -6.55 -15.52
C ASP A 11 -9.55 -5.35 -16.28
N GLN A 12 -10.38 -4.70 -17.06
CA GLN A 12 -10.02 -3.46 -17.72
C GLN A 12 -10.28 -2.31 -16.76
N VAL A 13 -9.25 -1.50 -16.50
CA VAL A 13 -9.34 -0.31 -15.66
C VAL A 13 -9.34 0.92 -16.55
N TYR A 14 -10.36 1.74 -16.42
CA TYR A 14 -10.47 3.05 -17.08
C TYR A 14 -10.21 4.12 -16.05
N THR A 15 -9.27 5.02 -16.32
CA THR A 15 -8.91 6.11 -15.40
C THR A 15 -8.96 7.44 -16.11
N LEU A 16 -9.66 8.40 -15.50
CA LEU A 16 -9.72 9.80 -15.92
C LEU A 16 -9.18 10.66 -14.75
N GLY A 17 -8.15 11.46 -15.03
CA GLY A 17 -7.56 12.35 -14.04
C GLY A 17 -7.47 13.78 -14.54
N VAL A 18 -7.70 14.75 -13.64
CA VAL A 18 -7.53 16.18 -13.87
C VAL A 18 -6.67 16.75 -12.76
N SER A 19 -5.69 17.56 -13.15
CA SER A 19 -4.85 18.31 -12.22
C SER A 19 -4.75 19.76 -12.69
N GLN A 20 -5.12 20.71 -11.83
CA GLN A 20 -5.12 22.13 -12.13
C GLN A 20 -4.41 22.90 -11.02
N GLU A 21 -3.55 23.82 -11.42
CA GLU A 21 -2.85 24.74 -10.50
C GLU A 21 -3.42 26.17 -10.63
N PHE A 22 -3.59 26.83 -9.50
CA PHE A 22 -4.17 28.17 -9.36
C PHE A 22 -3.27 29.07 -8.52
N LEU A 23 -3.53 30.37 -8.55
CA LEU A 23 -2.88 31.38 -7.71
C LEU A 23 -1.34 31.30 -7.76
N LYS A 24 -0.77 31.25 -8.97
CA LYS A 24 0.68 31.12 -9.18
C LYS A 24 1.25 29.88 -8.49
N ASN A 25 0.60 28.74 -8.67
CA ASN A 25 1.00 27.44 -8.14
C ASN A 25 0.91 27.31 -6.59
N LYS A 26 0.17 28.23 -5.95
CA LYS A 26 -0.08 28.12 -4.50
C LYS A 26 -1.18 27.14 -4.14
N VAL A 27 -2.12 26.90 -5.05
CA VAL A 27 -3.22 25.96 -4.86
C VAL A 27 -3.20 24.96 -6.00
N LYS A 28 -3.17 23.67 -5.68
CA LYS A 28 -3.29 22.57 -6.64
C LYS A 28 -4.50 21.74 -6.31
N LEU A 29 -5.38 21.57 -7.28
CA LEU A 29 -6.51 20.64 -7.23
C LEU A 29 -6.17 19.43 -8.10
N THR A 30 -6.36 18.23 -7.56
CA THR A 30 -6.22 16.97 -8.30
C THR A 30 -7.48 16.15 -8.08
N SER A 31 -8.05 15.62 -9.15
CA SER A 31 -9.16 14.68 -9.09
C SER A 31 -8.90 13.52 -10.04
N GLU A 32 -9.18 12.32 -9.61
CA GLU A 32 -9.03 11.09 -10.38
C GLU A 32 -10.24 10.21 -10.15
N TYR A 33 -10.80 9.72 -11.22
CA TYR A 33 -11.85 8.70 -11.21
C TYR A 33 -11.36 7.48 -11.97
N SER A 34 -11.52 6.31 -11.41
CA SER A 34 -11.23 5.04 -12.06
C SER A 34 -12.38 4.07 -11.88
N THR A 35 -12.65 3.29 -12.88
CA THR A 35 -13.68 2.23 -12.88
C THR A 35 -13.15 0.98 -13.55
N THR A 36 -13.67 -0.17 -13.14
CA THR A 36 -13.37 -1.48 -13.75
C THR A 36 -14.60 -2.08 -14.42
N ASN A 37 -14.40 -3.10 -15.26
CA ASN A 37 -15.51 -3.84 -15.86
C ASN A 37 -16.44 -4.49 -14.82
N ASN A 38 -15.94 -4.74 -13.62
CA ASN A 38 -16.67 -5.36 -12.51
C ASN A 38 -17.40 -4.34 -11.64
N GLN A 39 -17.54 -3.08 -12.11
CA GLN A 39 -18.20 -1.97 -11.42
C GLN A 39 -17.47 -1.54 -10.12
N ASP A 40 -16.19 -1.78 -10.03
CA ASP A 40 -15.37 -1.22 -8.96
C ASP A 40 -15.04 0.23 -9.31
N ASP A 41 -15.64 1.14 -8.58
CA ASP A 41 -15.47 2.58 -8.78
C ASP A 41 -14.57 3.17 -7.71
N ARG A 42 -13.67 4.07 -8.12
CA ARG A 42 -12.83 4.83 -7.21
C ARG A 42 -12.79 6.29 -7.62
N LEU A 43 -13.09 7.16 -6.67
CA LEU A 43 -12.92 8.60 -6.80
C LEU A 43 -11.88 9.09 -5.79
N ARG A 44 -10.91 9.86 -6.25
CA ARG A 44 -9.95 10.57 -5.43
C ARG A 44 -10.02 12.06 -5.75
N ALA A 45 -10.06 12.88 -4.73
CA ALA A 45 -9.96 14.32 -4.85
C ALA A 45 -8.98 14.84 -3.80
N ARG A 46 -8.10 15.77 -4.18
CA ARG A 46 -7.10 16.35 -3.29
C ARG A 46 -6.89 17.82 -3.60
N ILE A 47 -6.79 18.60 -2.56
CA ILE A 47 -6.42 20.02 -2.60
C ILE A 47 -5.14 20.20 -1.82
N ASP A 48 -4.11 20.75 -2.43
CA ASP A 48 -2.86 21.14 -1.80
C ASP A 48 -2.77 22.67 -1.83
N VAL A 49 -2.51 23.28 -0.67
CA VAL A 49 -2.33 24.73 -0.51
C VAL A 49 -0.94 24.99 0.01
N ARG A 50 -0.12 25.69 -0.76
CA ARG A 50 1.20 26.16 -0.35
C ARG A 50 1.06 27.55 0.29
N ALA A 51 1.08 27.61 1.62
CA ALA A 51 1.00 28.88 2.34
C ALA A 51 2.27 29.73 2.17
N ASN A 52 3.43 29.07 2.17
CA ASN A 52 4.74 29.67 1.83
C ASN A 52 5.69 28.57 1.30
N ASP A 53 6.96 28.92 1.06
CA ASP A 53 7.95 27.97 0.48
C ASP A 53 8.26 26.78 1.37
N ARG A 54 7.96 26.85 2.67
CA ARG A 54 8.23 25.78 3.64
C ARG A 54 6.99 25.12 4.22
N TYR A 55 5.81 25.72 4.08
CA TYR A 55 4.61 25.24 4.74
C TYR A 55 3.48 25.01 3.73
N SER A 56 2.94 23.81 3.76
CA SER A 56 1.78 23.43 2.96
C SER A 56 0.74 22.72 3.81
N ILE A 57 -0.52 22.88 3.42
CA ILE A 57 -1.68 22.19 3.97
C ILE A 57 -2.32 21.41 2.82
N TYR A 58 -2.84 20.24 3.12
CA TYR A 58 -3.59 19.47 2.14
C TYR A 58 -4.84 18.86 2.75
N THR A 59 -5.83 18.65 1.92
CA THR A 59 -6.99 17.83 2.23
C THR A 59 -7.28 16.89 1.08
N GLY A 60 -7.72 15.70 1.39
CA GLY A 60 -8.04 14.67 0.41
C GLY A 60 -9.26 13.88 0.79
N TYR A 61 -9.96 13.43 -0.22
CA TYR A 61 -11.10 12.53 -0.11
C TYR A 61 -10.92 11.39 -1.09
N GLU A 62 -11.08 10.16 -0.62
CA GLU A 62 -11.08 8.97 -1.44
C GLU A 62 -12.36 8.19 -1.14
N PHE A 63 -13.07 7.86 -2.18
CA PHE A 63 -14.23 6.98 -2.18
C PHE A 63 -13.92 5.79 -3.05
N SER A 64 -14.21 4.59 -2.58
CA SER A 64 -14.15 3.36 -3.35
C SER A 64 -15.42 2.58 -3.15
N GLU A 65 -16.02 2.14 -4.23
CA GLU A 65 -17.16 1.25 -4.26
C GLU A 65 -16.75 -0.02 -4.97
N LEU A 66 -16.80 -1.13 -4.26
CA LEU A 66 -16.53 -2.47 -4.73
C LEU A 66 -17.85 -3.24 -4.70
N ASP A 67 -18.01 -4.26 -5.49
CA ASP A 67 -19.26 -5.02 -5.67
C ASP A 67 -19.99 -5.37 -4.36
N THR A 68 -19.25 -5.58 -3.27
CA THR A 68 -19.81 -6.01 -1.98
C THR A 68 -19.65 -5.01 -0.84
N TRP A 69 -18.86 -3.94 -1.00
CA TRP A 69 -18.60 -2.97 0.07
C TRP A 69 -18.12 -1.61 -0.46
N SER A 70 -18.29 -0.59 0.35
CA SER A 70 -17.79 0.75 0.04
C SER A 70 -16.85 1.25 1.14
N SER A 71 -15.87 2.05 0.76
CA SER A 71 -14.98 2.74 1.68
C SER A 71 -14.91 4.24 1.40
N ASN A 72 -14.78 5.02 2.48
CA ASN A 72 -14.58 6.46 2.42
C ASN A 72 -13.38 6.81 3.29
N LYS A 73 -12.44 7.55 2.73
CA LYS A 73 -11.30 8.09 3.46
C LYS A 73 -11.23 9.60 3.28
N PHE A 74 -11.27 10.32 4.40
CA PHE A 74 -11.05 11.75 4.44
C PHE A 74 -9.74 12.03 5.16
N VAL A 75 -8.93 12.92 4.61
CA VAL A 75 -7.59 13.25 5.10
C VAL A 75 -7.44 14.75 5.17
N VAL A 76 -6.92 15.25 6.27
CA VAL A 76 -6.40 16.62 6.40
C VAL A 76 -5.01 16.54 6.96
N GLY A 77 -4.07 17.23 6.34
CA GLY A 77 -2.70 17.23 6.82
C GLY A 77 -1.97 18.54 6.55
N ASN A 78 -0.84 18.65 7.16
CA ASN A 78 0.10 19.72 6.90
C ASN A 78 1.53 19.17 6.81
N ARG A 79 2.38 19.91 6.14
CA ARG A 79 3.79 19.61 5.97
C ARG A 79 4.61 20.86 6.15
N TYR A 80 5.67 20.74 6.94
CA TYR A 80 6.65 21.78 7.17
C TYR A 80 8.04 21.32 6.74
N GLN A 81 8.65 22.04 5.80
CA GLN A 81 10.00 21.78 5.31
C GLN A 81 11.02 22.48 6.21
N LEU A 82 11.76 21.72 7.02
CA LEU A 82 12.82 22.23 7.89
C LEU A 82 13.99 22.75 7.07
N ASN A 83 14.41 22.00 6.07
CA ASN A 83 15.47 22.33 5.10
C ASN A 83 15.23 21.51 3.80
N ASP A 84 16.16 21.60 2.84
CA ASP A 84 16.03 20.93 1.54
C ASP A 84 15.98 19.40 1.62
N GLN A 85 16.36 18.82 2.75
CA GLN A 85 16.44 17.37 2.93
C GLN A 85 15.36 16.84 3.88
N VAL A 86 14.88 17.63 4.83
CA VAL A 86 13.99 17.19 5.91
C VAL A 86 12.67 17.92 5.88
N SER A 87 11.58 17.18 5.88
CA SER A 87 10.24 17.70 6.13
C SER A 87 9.52 16.91 7.22
N LEU A 88 8.72 17.63 8.00
CA LEU A 88 7.82 17.07 9.01
C LEU A 88 6.39 17.15 8.50
N TYR A 89 5.56 16.19 8.86
CA TYR A 89 4.14 16.25 8.54
C TYR A 89 3.27 15.76 9.70
N THR A 90 2.05 16.27 9.72
CA THR A 90 0.98 15.70 10.53
C THR A 90 -0.24 15.46 9.65
N GLU A 91 -0.99 14.42 9.94
CA GLU A 91 -2.15 14.03 9.16
C GLU A 91 -3.24 13.46 10.07
N SER A 92 -4.47 13.95 9.91
CA SER A 92 -5.66 13.39 10.51
C SER A 92 -6.45 12.66 9.45
N GLN A 93 -6.78 11.41 9.68
CA GLN A 93 -7.52 10.55 8.78
C GLN A 93 -8.82 10.09 9.43
N ARG A 94 -9.90 10.16 8.68
CA ARG A 94 -11.16 9.51 9.02
C ARG A 94 -11.44 8.48 7.95
N LEU A 95 -11.45 7.22 8.35
CA LEU A 95 -11.75 6.08 7.51
C LEU A 95 -13.12 5.52 7.88
N LYS A 96 -13.93 5.18 6.89
CA LYS A 96 -15.19 4.47 7.07
C LYS A 96 -15.25 3.38 6.01
N GLU A 97 -15.32 2.16 6.45
CA GLU A 97 -15.55 0.96 5.66
C GLU A 97 -16.86 0.31 6.11
N ARG A 98 -17.29 -0.76 5.45
CA ARG A 98 -18.56 -1.44 5.69
C ARG A 98 -18.91 -1.57 7.18
N ASP A 99 -18.03 -2.23 7.94
CA ASP A 99 -18.25 -2.53 9.36
C ASP A 99 -17.18 -1.89 10.26
N SER A 100 -16.33 -1.04 9.67
CA SER A 100 -15.21 -0.41 10.38
C SER A 100 -15.22 1.12 10.22
N LYS A 101 -14.85 1.81 11.30
CA LYS A 101 -14.60 3.25 11.33
C LYS A 101 -13.32 3.50 12.09
N ALA A 102 -12.46 4.35 11.55
CA ALA A 102 -11.23 4.74 12.24
C ALA A 102 -11.04 6.26 12.18
N ASN A 103 -10.59 6.82 13.29
CA ASN A 103 -10.08 8.18 13.37
C ASN A 103 -8.62 8.09 13.80
N LEU A 104 -7.72 8.37 12.87
CA LEU A 104 -6.30 8.17 13.05
C LEU A 104 -5.57 9.51 12.93
N GLN A 105 -4.58 9.71 13.77
CA GLN A 105 -3.66 10.83 13.72
C GLN A 105 -2.27 10.29 13.42
N SER A 106 -1.60 10.87 12.42
CA SER A 106 -0.27 10.47 12.02
C SER A 106 0.70 11.63 12.13
N TYR A 107 1.92 11.35 12.56
CA TYR A 107 3.04 12.26 12.65
C TYR A 107 4.21 11.62 11.92
N GLY A 108 4.94 12.38 11.13
CA GLY A 108 6.04 11.79 10.42
C GLY A 108 7.12 12.78 9.98
N MET A 109 8.21 12.18 9.56
CA MET A 109 9.37 12.87 9.03
C MET A 109 9.80 12.19 7.73
N ASP A 110 9.98 13.00 6.70
CA ASP A 110 10.63 12.59 5.46
C ASP A 110 12.04 13.17 5.41
N TYR A 111 13.00 12.31 5.09
CA TYR A 111 14.38 12.68 4.83
C TYR A 111 14.78 12.25 3.44
N SER A 112 15.35 13.16 2.65
CA SER A 112 15.85 12.90 1.30
C SER A 112 17.34 13.26 1.21
N TYR A 113 18.16 12.30 0.80
CA TYR A 113 19.60 12.49 0.66
C TYR A 113 20.03 12.32 -0.80
N LYS A 114 20.69 13.34 -1.33
CA LYS A 114 21.24 13.38 -2.71
C LYS A 114 20.23 12.97 -3.81
N GLY A 115 18.91 13.13 -3.56
CA GLY A 115 17.84 12.84 -4.49
C GLY A 115 17.63 11.36 -4.86
N ASN A 116 18.45 10.45 -4.32
CA ASN A 116 18.38 9.02 -4.63
C ASN A 116 18.12 8.12 -3.43
N HIS A 117 18.18 8.65 -2.23
CA HIS A 117 17.85 7.95 -1.00
C HIS A 117 16.80 8.75 -0.22
N SER A 118 15.70 8.11 0.15
CA SER A 118 14.67 8.68 1.01
C SER A 118 14.38 7.76 2.19
N LEU A 119 14.13 8.37 3.33
CA LEU A 119 13.72 7.72 4.55
C LEU A 119 12.46 8.42 5.05
N ASN A 120 11.41 7.64 5.33
CA ASN A 120 10.21 8.10 6.01
C ASN A 120 10.11 7.40 7.37
N LEU A 121 9.90 8.19 8.41
CA LEU A 121 9.54 7.70 9.74
C LEU A 121 8.14 8.18 10.03
N SER A 122 7.26 7.31 10.50
CA SER A 122 5.91 7.71 10.91
C SER A 122 5.46 7.02 12.18
N TYR A 123 4.69 7.74 12.96
CA TYR A 123 3.91 7.26 14.09
C TYR A 123 2.44 7.56 13.82
N GLN A 124 1.58 6.62 14.10
CA GLN A 124 0.13 6.75 13.95
C GLN A 124 -0.55 6.27 15.22
N GLU A 125 -1.59 6.99 15.64
CA GLU A 125 -2.45 6.60 16.75
C GLU A 125 -3.90 6.95 16.45
N GLY A 126 -4.83 6.27 17.14
CA GLY A 126 -6.25 6.62 17.09
C GLY A 126 -7.18 5.48 17.41
N ALA A 127 -8.47 5.81 17.45
CA ALA A 127 -9.53 4.88 17.78
C ALA A 127 -10.08 4.19 16.53
N VAL A 128 -10.32 2.91 16.64
CA VAL A 128 -10.91 2.04 15.62
C VAL A 128 -12.13 1.36 16.20
N LYS A 129 -13.21 1.37 15.44
CA LYS A 129 -14.43 0.64 15.74
C LYS A 129 -14.72 -0.34 14.63
N GLU A 130 -14.77 -1.62 14.94
CA GLU A 130 -14.99 -2.71 14.00
C GLU A 130 -16.12 -3.62 14.48
N GLY A 131 -17.27 -3.55 13.80
CA GLY A 131 -18.48 -4.23 14.27
C GLY A 131 -18.91 -3.76 15.65
N LYS A 132 -18.77 -4.64 16.64
CA LYS A 132 -19.06 -4.37 18.08
C LYS A 132 -17.81 -4.10 18.91
N GLU A 133 -16.63 -4.19 18.30
CA GLU A 133 -15.35 -4.00 18.97
C GLU A 133 -14.89 -2.56 18.85
N ASP A 134 -14.48 -1.95 19.96
CA ASP A 134 -13.84 -0.65 20.02
C ASP A 134 -12.42 -0.84 20.59
N TYR A 135 -11.42 -0.34 19.89
CA TYR A 135 -10.02 -0.44 20.31
C TYR A 135 -9.20 0.75 19.83
N ASP A 136 -8.10 0.98 20.53
CA ASP A 136 -7.11 1.95 20.15
C ASP A 136 -6.01 1.27 19.33
N ARG A 137 -5.54 1.97 18.30
CA ARG A 137 -4.44 1.58 17.43
C ARG A 137 -3.25 2.49 17.61
N GLN A 138 -2.08 1.92 17.73
CA GLN A 138 -0.81 2.61 17.63
C GLN A 138 0.06 1.89 16.60
N ALA A 139 0.75 2.65 15.75
CA ALA A 139 1.66 2.08 14.77
C ALA A 139 2.90 2.97 14.62
N ILE A 140 4.05 2.33 14.47
CA ILE A 140 5.28 3.00 14.07
C ILE A 140 5.80 2.34 12.80
N SER A 141 6.21 3.15 11.82
CA SER A 141 6.77 2.60 10.58
C SER A 141 8.02 3.35 10.14
N VAL A 142 8.88 2.61 9.45
CA VAL A 142 10.09 3.10 8.80
C VAL A 142 10.05 2.62 7.36
N THR A 143 10.13 3.56 6.42
CA THR A 143 10.25 3.24 4.99
C THR A 143 11.53 3.83 4.44
N SER A 144 12.35 3.00 3.81
CA SER A 144 13.58 3.41 3.14
C SER A 144 13.47 3.11 1.65
N THR A 145 13.78 4.07 0.80
CA THR A 145 13.84 3.88 -0.65
C THR A 145 15.20 4.36 -1.17
N TYR A 146 15.83 3.53 -1.97
CA TYR A 146 17.05 3.85 -2.68
C TYR A 146 16.86 3.64 -4.18
N THR A 147 17.12 4.67 -4.98
CA THR A 147 16.88 4.63 -6.43
C THR A 147 18.12 5.08 -7.18
N LYS A 148 18.59 4.24 -8.10
CA LYS A 148 19.57 4.56 -9.13
C LYS A 148 19.01 4.19 -10.51
N PRO A 149 19.63 4.62 -11.62
CA PRO A 149 19.11 4.33 -12.97
C PRO A 149 18.87 2.84 -13.25
N LEU A 150 19.72 1.97 -12.69
CA LEU A 150 19.64 0.51 -12.89
C LEU A 150 19.03 -0.24 -11.71
N PHE A 151 18.86 0.40 -10.57
CA PHE A 151 18.54 -0.29 -9.33
C PHE A 151 17.60 0.52 -8.45
N ARG A 152 16.54 -0.12 -7.96
CA ARG A 152 15.64 0.46 -6.96
C ARG A 152 15.36 -0.56 -5.87
N VAL A 153 15.50 -0.14 -4.63
CA VAL A 153 15.09 -0.91 -3.45
C VAL A 153 14.17 -0.08 -2.60
N MET A 154 13.13 -0.70 -2.09
CA MET A 154 12.25 -0.14 -1.07
C MET A 154 12.08 -1.17 0.03
N ASN A 155 12.23 -0.74 1.28
CA ASN A 155 11.98 -1.53 2.46
C ASN A 155 11.03 -0.74 3.38
N LYS A 156 10.00 -1.40 3.88
CA LYS A 156 9.11 -0.88 4.91
C LYS A 156 9.06 -1.87 6.06
N LEU A 157 9.22 -1.35 7.27
CA LEU A 157 8.97 -2.07 8.51
C LEU A 157 7.89 -1.32 9.27
N GLU A 158 6.92 -2.05 9.80
CA GLU A 158 5.85 -1.49 10.60
C GLU A 158 5.60 -2.39 11.81
N TYR A 159 5.50 -1.78 12.97
CA TYR A 159 4.96 -2.39 14.18
C TYR A 159 3.64 -1.71 14.50
N ARG A 160 2.62 -2.51 14.76
CA ARG A 160 1.27 -2.07 15.11
C ARG A 160 0.82 -2.75 16.37
N LYS A 161 0.18 -1.99 17.23
CA LYS A 161 -0.51 -2.48 18.43
C LYS A 161 -1.96 -2.05 18.38
N ASP A 162 -2.87 -3.02 18.48
CA ASP A 162 -4.30 -2.81 18.61
C ASP A 162 -4.73 -3.32 20.00
N TYR A 163 -5.22 -2.42 20.87
CA TYR A 163 -5.55 -2.75 22.25
C TYR A 163 -6.91 -2.18 22.66
N GLY A 164 -7.69 -2.97 23.40
CA GLY A 164 -9.03 -2.64 23.83
C GLY A 164 -9.59 -3.68 24.79
N GLN A 165 -10.88 -3.59 25.07
CA GLN A 165 -11.52 -4.55 25.99
C GLN A 165 -11.55 -5.98 25.42
N THR A 166 -11.66 -6.10 24.11
CA THR A 166 -11.86 -7.38 23.41
C THR A 166 -10.60 -7.88 22.71
N GLN A 167 -9.56 -7.07 22.57
CA GLN A 167 -8.31 -7.46 21.88
C GLN A 167 -7.07 -6.79 22.45
N ASP A 168 -5.95 -7.49 22.36
CA ASP A 168 -4.59 -7.01 22.65
C ASP A 168 -3.64 -7.71 21.64
N LEU A 169 -3.47 -7.05 20.48
CA LEU A 169 -2.78 -7.61 19.33
C LEU A 169 -1.52 -6.80 19.02
N ASP A 170 -0.42 -7.49 18.85
CA ASP A 170 0.79 -6.94 18.26
C ASP A 170 0.97 -7.50 16.84
N GLN A 171 1.20 -6.64 15.88
CA GLN A 171 1.45 -7.01 14.51
C GLN A 171 2.79 -6.42 14.01
N TYR A 172 3.60 -7.27 13.40
CA TYR A 172 4.80 -6.88 12.67
C TYR A 172 4.58 -7.08 11.18
N VAL A 173 4.85 -6.05 10.40
CA VAL A 173 4.70 -6.08 8.94
C VAL A 173 6.00 -5.63 8.29
N THR A 174 6.45 -6.34 7.28
CA THR A 174 7.53 -5.88 6.41
C THR A 174 7.12 -6.02 4.95
N THR A 175 7.37 -4.97 4.18
CA THR A 175 7.14 -4.92 2.73
C THR A 175 8.45 -4.53 2.07
N ASN A 176 8.97 -5.37 1.20
CA ASN A 176 10.25 -5.15 0.56
C ASN A 176 10.12 -5.32 -0.95
N SER A 177 10.75 -4.47 -1.71
CA SER A 177 10.82 -4.62 -3.15
C SER A 177 12.20 -4.26 -3.69
N ILE A 178 12.61 -4.98 -4.70
CA ILE A 178 13.83 -4.75 -5.46
C ILE A 178 13.49 -4.75 -6.95
N ALA A 179 14.05 -3.82 -7.68
CA ALA A 179 14.01 -3.82 -9.13
C ALA A 179 15.42 -3.56 -9.67
N TYR A 180 15.88 -4.43 -10.55
CA TYR A 180 17.19 -4.35 -11.13
C TYR A 180 17.12 -4.49 -12.66
N LYS A 181 17.70 -3.52 -13.39
CA LYS A 181 17.90 -3.58 -14.82
C LYS A 181 19.30 -4.12 -15.09
N THR A 182 19.41 -5.37 -15.50
CA THR A 182 20.70 -5.97 -15.87
C THR A 182 21.20 -5.44 -17.21
N SER A 183 20.28 -5.03 -18.09
CA SER A 183 20.54 -4.40 -19.37
C SER A 183 19.37 -3.49 -19.78
N PRO A 184 19.48 -2.68 -20.85
CA PRO A 184 18.35 -1.94 -21.40
C PRO A 184 17.14 -2.82 -21.75
N SER A 185 17.38 -4.08 -22.06
CA SER A 185 16.37 -5.05 -22.52
C SER A 185 15.90 -6.03 -21.44
N PHE A 186 16.57 -6.10 -20.27
CA PHE A 186 16.22 -7.10 -19.25
C PHE A 186 16.13 -6.49 -17.86
N ARG A 187 15.01 -6.79 -17.20
CA ARG A 187 14.69 -6.33 -15.83
C ARG A 187 14.26 -7.51 -14.98
N ILE A 188 14.72 -7.54 -13.75
CA ILE A 188 14.26 -8.43 -12.69
C ILE A 188 13.59 -7.59 -11.62
N VAL A 189 12.50 -8.08 -11.06
CA VAL A 189 11.81 -7.51 -9.91
C VAL A 189 11.60 -8.60 -8.87
N GLY A 190 11.68 -8.23 -7.60
CA GLY A 190 11.36 -9.11 -6.49
C GLY A 190 10.56 -8.35 -5.45
N THR A 191 9.59 -8.99 -4.83
CA THR A 191 8.88 -8.50 -3.65
C THR A 191 8.90 -9.55 -2.56
N PHE A 192 8.88 -9.07 -1.33
CA PHE A 192 8.78 -9.88 -0.13
C PHE A 192 7.93 -9.15 0.88
N ASP A 193 6.74 -9.67 1.14
CA ASP A 193 5.80 -9.18 2.11
C ASP A 193 5.62 -10.24 3.21
N TYR A 194 5.72 -9.82 4.45
CA TYR A 194 5.56 -10.68 5.59
C TYR A 194 4.83 -9.95 6.70
N SER A 195 3.86 -10.63 7.32
CA SER A 195 3.22 -10.15 8.53
C SER A 195 3.00 -11.28 9.53
N ILE A 196 3.07 -10.93 10.80
CA ILE A 196 2.73 -11.82 11.91
C ILE A 196 1.98 -11.04 12.96
N THR A 197 0.86 -11.60 13.41
CA THR A 197 0.00 -11.03 14.45
C THR A 197 -0.01 -11.96 15.66
N LYS A 198 0.30 -11.40 16.84
CA LYS A 198 0.25 -12.10 18.11
C LYS A 198 -0.90 -11.56 18.97
N ASP A 199 -1.72 -12.44 19.53
CA ASP A 199 -2.71 -12.10 20.55
C ASP A 199 -2.10 -12.36 21.95
N HIS A 200 -1.94 -11.28 22.74
CA HIS A 200 -1.34 -11.34 24.07
C HIS A 200 -2.28 -11.97 25.12
N ARG A 201 -3.58 -11.95 24.89
CA ARG A 201 -4.56 -12.53 25.82
C ARG A 201 -4.51 -14.04 25.85
N ILE A 202 -4.18 -14.67 24.73
CA ILE A 202 -4.02 -16.13 24.60
C ILE A 202 -2.55 -16.53 24.41
N ASN A 203 -1.64 -15.53 24.32
CA ASN A 203 -0.20 -15.68 24.09
C ASN A 203 0.16 -16.57 22.89
N GLN A 204 -0.58 -16.40 21.78
CA GLN A 204 -0.39 -17.16 20.54
C GLN A 204 -0.31 -16.25 19.33
N ASN A 205 0.39 -16.72 18.30
CA ASN A 205 0.30 -16.13 16.97
C ASN A 205 -1.05 -16.54 16.37
N VAL A 206 -1.83 -15.53 15.97
CA VAL A 206 -3.19 -15.74 15.42
C VAL A 206 -3.25 -15.62 13.92
N GLU A 207 -2.23 -14.99 13.32
CA GLU A 207 -2.13 -14.81 11.89
C GLU A 207 -0.67 -14.69 11.48
N LYS A 208 -0.32 -15.33 10.38
CA LYS A 208 0.97 -15.20 9.71
C LYS A 208 0.76 -15.24 8.21
N ASN A 209 1.21 -14.20 7.51
CA ASN A 209 1.14 -14.13 6.06
C ASN A 209 2.54 -13.91 5.51
N ALA A 210 2.89 -14.64 4.45
CA ALA A 210 4.12 -14.44 3.71
C ALA A 210 3.85 -14.52 2.21
N GLU A 211 4.30 -13.52 1.47
CA GLU A 211 4.25 -13.50 0.02
C GLU A 211 5.65 -13.20 -0.55
N TYR A 212 6.08 -14.04 -1.47
CA TYR A 212 7.33 -13.89 -2.20
C TYR A 212 7.00 -13.85 -3.69
N GLU A 213 7.41 -12.82 -4.36
CA GLU A 213 7.28 -12.74 -5.80
C GLU A 213 8.64 -12.47 -6.46
N ILE A 214 8.94 -13.18 -7.53
CA ILE A 214 10.02 -12.85 -8.45
C ILE A 214 9.47 -12.77 -9.87
N GLY A 215 9.74 -11.65 -10.52
CA GLY A 215 9.34 -11.42 -11.90
C GLY A 215 10.54 -11.02 -12.75
N TRP A 216 10.46 -11.30 -14.04
CA TRP A 216 11.43 -10.86 -15.03
C TRP A 216 10.73 -10.42 -16.31
N ALA A 217 11.35 -9.46 -16.96
CA ALA A 217 10.89 -8.93 -18.24
C ALA A 217 12.08 -8.80 -19.19
N TYR A 218 11.98 -9.46 -20.34
CA TYR A 218 12.87 -9.28 -21.47
C TYR A 218 12.12 -8.56 -22.58
N ARG A 219 12.56 -7.36 -22.92
CA ARG A 219 12.02 -6.55 -24.02
C ARG A 219 13.15 -5.86 -24.76
N PRO A 220 13.61 -6.41 -25.89
CA PRO A 220 14.68 -5.83 -26.68
C PRO A 220 14.34 -4.43 -27.16
N VAL A 221 15.26 -3.48 -27.01
CA VAL A 221 15.08 -2.09 -27.49
C VAL A 221 15.31 -1.92 -29.00
N THR A 222 15.96 -2.88 -29.63
CA THR A 222 16.34 -2.82 -31.06
C THR A 222 15.31 -3.45 -31.98
N HIS A 223 14.41 -4.29 -31.48
CA HIS A 223 13.36 -4.96 -32.25
C HIS A 223 12.25 -5.46 -31.35
N ASN A 224 11.01 -5.52 -31.86
CA ASN A 224 9.85 -6.04 -31.14
C ASN A 224 9.48 -7.48 -31.54
N ARG A 225 10.46 -8.29 -31.96
CA ARG A 225 10.18 -9.64 -32.49
C ARG A 225 9.96 -10.68 -31.42
N PHE A 226 10.44 -10.42 -30.20
CA PHE A 226 10.31 -11.34 -29.10
C PHE A 226 10.31 -10.56 -27.77
N ASN A 227 9.21 -10.65 -27.04
CA ASN A 227 9.09 -10.16 -25.68
C ASN A 227 8.78 -11.35 -24.77
N TRP A 228 9.36 -11.37 -23.59
CA TRP A 228 9.12 -12.42 -22.64
C TRP A 228 8.97 -11.88 -21.23
N LEU A 229 7.85 -12.22 -20.60
CA LEU A 229 7.53 -11.91 -19.21
C LEU A 229 7.38 -13.21 -18.44
N GLY A 230 7.87 -13.23 -17.22
CA GLY A 230 7.65 -14.34 -16.32
C GLY A 230 7.52 -13.86 -14.90
N ARG A 231 6.70 -14.58 -14.12
CA ARG A 231 6.47 -14.31 -12.71
C ARG A 231 6.25 -15.61 -11.96
N TYR A 232 6.86 -15.71 -10.81
CA TYR A 232 6.59 -16.73 -9.83
C TYR A 232 6.18 -16.06 -8.52
N THR A 233 5.08 -16.51 -7.94
CA THR A 233 4.58 -16.04 -6.65
C THR A 233 4.37 -17.24 -5.72
N TYR A 234 4.86 -17.12 -4.50
CA TYR A 234 4.57 -18.02 -3.39
C TYR A 234 3.81 -17.27 -2.32
N ILE A 235 2.69 -17.83 -1.88
CA ILE A 235 1.84 -17.27 -0.83
C ILE A 235 1.69 -18.32 0.25
N GLU A 236 1.92 -17.93 1.50
CA GLU A 236 1.67 -18.73 2.69
C GLU A 236 0.79 -17.92 3.65
N ASN A 237 -0.40 -18.44 3.92
CA ASN A 237 -1.33 -17.88 4.88
C ASN A 237 -1.58 -18.90 5.97
N GLU A 238 -1.24 -18.52 7.19
CA GLU A 238 -1.48 -19.31 8.40
C GLU A 238 -2.33 -18.48 9.36
N GLY A 239 -3.59 -18.86 9.57
CA GLY A 239 -4.52 -18.15 10.43
C GLY A 239 -5.23 -19.09 11.39
N ASN A 240 -5.26 -18.75 12.67
CA ASN A 240 -6.20 -19.29 13.65
C ASN A 240 -7.40 -18.34 13.70
N LEU A 241 -8.43 -18.62 12.91
CA LEU A 241 -9.69 -17.92 13.07
C LEU A 241 -10.22 -18.21 14.48
N ARG A 242 -10.58 -17.16 15.22
CA ARG A 242 -11.07 -17.17 16.62
C ARG A 242 -12.32 -18.04 16.85
N ALA A 243 -12.86 -18.65 15.86
CA ALA A 243 -14.03 -19.54 15.98
C ALA A 243 -13.86 -20.72 15.04
N ILE A 244 -13.95 -21.92 15.63
CA ILE A 244 -14.15 -23.17 14.94
C ILE A 244 -12.87 -23.82 14.35
N ASP A 245 -12.21 -24.64 15.17
CA ASP A 245 -11.54 -25.93 14.89
C ASP A 245 -10.74 -26.15 13.58
N SER A 246 -10.38 -25.12 12.83
CA SER A 246 -9.52 -25.30 11.67
C SER A 246 -8.52 -24.16 11.54
N ALA A 247 -7.30 -24.39 12.01
CA ALA A 247 -6.15 -23.62 11.54
C ALA A 247 -6.08 -23.76 10.02
N THR A 248 -6.32 -22.69 9.28
CA THR A 248 -6.10 -22.71 7.84
C THR A 248 -4.63 -22.46 7.58
N ASN A 249 -3.93 -23.47 7.09
CA ASN A 249 -2.58 -23.31 6.56
C ASN A 249 -2.70 -23.51 5.05
N GLU A 250 -2.70 -22.41 4.32
CA GLU A 250 -2.79 -22.41 2.87
C GLU A 250 -1.45 -22.00 2.26
N LYS A 251 -0.94 -22.86 1.36
CA LYS A 251 0.27 -22.58 0.59
C LYS A 251 -0.06 -22.64 -0.89
N THR A 252 0.20 -21.53 -1.59
CA THR A 252 -0.12 -21.41 -3.00
C THR A 252 1.14 -21.05 -3.79
N HIS A 253 1.35 -21.75 -4.90
CA HIS A 253 2.40 -21.47 -5.86
C HIS A 253 1.76 -21.07 -7.19
N ILE A 254 2.11 -19.89 -7.68
CA ILE A 254 1.60 -19.35 -8.94
C ILE A 254 2.79 -19.13 -9.87
N PHE A 255 2.72 -19.74 -11.06
CA PHE A 255 3.67 -19.47 -12.12
C PHE A 255 2.92 -18.94 -13.33
N ALA A 256 3.33 -17.78 -13.84
CA ALA A 256 2.78 -17.15 -15.02
C ALA A 256 3.91 -16.78 -15.99
N THR A 257 3.68 -17.04 -17.28
CA THR A 257 4.63 -16.64 -18.34
C THR A 257 3.84 -16.18 -19.57
N GLU A 258 4.33 -15.17 -20.22
CA GLU A 258 3.76 -14.61 -21.46
C GLU A 258 4.90 -14.31 -22.43
N GLY A 259 4.70 -14.64 -23.70
CA GLY A 259 5.63 -14.36 -24.78
C GLY A 259 4.89 -13.83 -26.01
N SER A 260 5.45 -12.85 -26.71
CA SER A 260 4.90 -12.27 -27.93
C SER A 260 5.99 -12.01 -28.95
#